data_816b93e2a9d69ea94759733d0643529a
#
_entry.id   816b93e2a9d69ea94759733d0643529a
#
_cell.length_a   1.000
_cell.length_b   1.000
_cell.length_c   1.000
_cell.angle_alpha   90.00
_cell.angle_beta   90.00
_cell.angle_gamma   90.00
#
_symmetry.space_group_name_H-M   'P 1'
#
loop_
_entity.id
_entity.type
_entity.pdbx_description
1 polymer ?
#
loop_
_entity_poly.entity_id
_entity_poly.type
_entity_poly.pdbx_seq_one_letter_code
_entity_poly.pdbx_strand_id
1 'polypeptide(L)'
;MRCNLLAHTVVLALLALATTISAEQRTTKEFLEEANRLLLQGDLQEAMKNYDTAVQRDPQNYLTYFNRATTLLSLSKHASAVRDFSRAIELKPDFDQAYYHRARVYLREGNYGGAEDDLGMVSGGSKDLAKKSGELKDKVVATRELSRRAERALAEKNYGECSSAATKVIRASPLSAAALKTRALCRIAEGDIEGASADLGRLVRIRSDDLETLNMLADLHFLALNEPDRGMDSVRACLKSDPDNRSCKATYMRLRGLQRKMAKVDGDRNKRKWNACNRAVAPLSGKGGLLAEVDDMYAEFIVAADIPASIPSRLATQLAGIACEGYANTKKWEKALGHCARVLDADPENVDALGNQFDALLETDKLNQAEATLAKLESAAAGGGGGSMGQQKMHERRSKLENLRRLASRKDYYKILDVPKDATSAEVKRAYRKLAHQWHPDRYRGDLPKEEVEKKMADINLAYEVLMDDEKRASYDRGFDPNDPTGGAGPGGPGSFGGFGSQPFMFRQGAQHGKPVFFQQQGSGGGQQFSFQFGGPGGFPF
;
A
#
# COMPACT_ATOMS: atom_id res chain seq x y z
N MET A 1 -70.84 4.84 -15.62
CA MET A 1 -69.42 5.08 -15.36
C MET A 1 -68.52 5.38 -16.58
N ARG A 2 -68.89 5.03 -17.81
CA ARG A 2 -68.07 5.29 -19.03
C ARG A 2 -68.14 6.73 -19.57
N CYS A 3 -69.18 7.51 -19.28
CA CYS A 3 -69.27 8.93 -19.73
C CYS A 3 -68.35 9.90 -19.00
N ASN A 4 -68.02 9.65 -17.71
CA ASN A 4 -67.18 10.57 -16.96
C ASN A 4 -65.67 10.41 -17.32
N LEU A 5 -65.22 9.23 -17.79
CA LEU A 5 -63.86 9.03 -18.20
C LEU A 5 -63.52 9.74 -19.51
N LEU A 6 -64.48 9.77 -20.46
CA LEU A 6 -64.29 10.47 -21.73
C LEU A 6 -64.33 12.02 -21.54
N ALA A 7 -65.12 12.54 -20.61
CA ALA A 7 -65.10 13.96 -20.28
C ALA A 7 -63.75 14.39 -19.62
N HIS A 8 -63.22 13.59 -18.73
CA HIS A 8 -61.93 13.89 -18.13
C HIS A 8 -60.74 13.80 -19.11
N THR A 9 -60.73 12.85 -20.03
CA THR A 9 -59.70 12.77 -21.07
C THR A 9 -59.76 13.91 -22.07
N VAL A 10 -60.95 14.36 -22.44
CA VAL A 10 -61.13 15.53 -23.31
C VAL A 10 -60.75 16.84 -22.62
N VAL A 11 -61.07 17.00 -21.32
CA VAL A 11 -60.62 18.17 -20.53
C VAL A 11 -59.08 18.18 -20.36
N LEU A 12 -58.45 17.05 -20.08
CA LEU A 12 -57.00 16.96 -20.01
C LEU A 12 -56.32 17.21 -21.36
N ALA A 13 -56.91 16.73 -22.46
CA ALA A 13 -56.43 17.02 -23.81
C ALA A 13 -56.58 18.49 -24.20
N LEU A 14 -57.74 19.13 -23.84
CA LEU A 14 -57.95 20.55 -24.03
C LEU A 14 -57.02 21.42 -23.16
N LEU A 15 -56.77 21.03 -21.93
CA LEU A 15 -55.82 21.70 -21.06
C LEU A 15 -54.37 21.55 -21.59
N ALA A 16 -53.99 20.38 -22.09
CA ALA A 16 -52.70 20.17 -22.75
C ALA A 16 -52.57 20.98 -24.05
N LEU A 17 -53.65 21.05 -24.86
CA LEU A 17 -53.69 21.90 -26.05
C LEU A 17 -53.67 23.39 -25.70
N ALA A 18 -54.36 23.81 -24.65
CA ALA A 18 -54.34 25.20 -24.20
C ALA A 18 -52.95 25.61 -23.65
N THR A 19 -52.25 24.70 -22.99
CA THR A 19 -50.86 24.95 -22.51
C THR A 19 -49.86 25.02 -23.67
N THR A 20 -50.05 24.20 -24.72
CA THR A 20 -49.20 24.27 -25.92
C THR A 20 -49.46 25.53 -26.73
N ILE A 21 -50.70 25.94 -26.89
CA ILE A 21 -51.09 27.19 -27.58
C ILE A 21 -50.62 28.43 -26.80
N SER A 22 -50.68 28.40 -25.47
CA SER A 22 -50.15 29.48 -24.61
C SER A 22 -48.63 29.57 -24.66
N ALA A 23 -47.92 28.44 -24.80
CA ALA A 23 -46.47 28.41 -24.96
C ALA A 23 -46.01 28.93 -26.34
N GLU A 24 -46.82 28.73 -27.37
CA GLU A 24 -46.57 29.20 -28.74
C GLU A 24 -46.74 30.72 -28.89
N GLN A 25 -47.50 31.35 -28.00
CA GLN A 25 -47.73 32.80 -27.99
C GLN A 25 -46.71 33.61 -27.18
N ARG A 26 -45.88 32.96 -26.34
CA ARG A 26 -44.85 33.68 -25.57
C ARG A 26 -43.80 34.29 -26.50
N THR A 27 -43.43 35.53 -26.23
CA THR A 27 -42.38 36.25 -26.98
C THR A 27 -40.98 35.74 -26.58
N THR A 28 -39.98 35.92 -27.47
CA THR A 28 -38.56 35.61 -27.15
C THR A 28 -38.12 36.32 -25.87
N LYS A 29 -38.59 37.55 -25.64
CA LYS A 29 -38.29 38.32 -24.45
C LYS A 29 -38.81 37.66 -23.16
N GLU A 30 -40.01 37.11 -23.16
CA GLU A 30 -40.56 36.40 -21.99
C GLU A 30 -39.80 35.12 -21.68
N PHE A 31 -39.32 34.37 -22.69
CA PHE A 31 -38.42 33.23 -22.46
C PHE A 31 -37.11 33.64 -21.85
N LEU A 32 -36.51 34.77 -22.24
CA LEU A 32 -35.31 35.32 -21.68
C LEU A 32 -35.48 35.77 -20.22
N GLU A 33 -36.56 36.47 -19.93
CA GLU A 33 -36.91 36.94 -18.59
C GLU A 33 -37.14 35.75 -17.64
N GLU A 34 -37.86 34.73 -18.09
CA GLU A 34 -38.06 33.50 -17.32
C GLU A 34 -36.77 32.71 -17.13
N ALA A 35 -35.94 32.57 -18.17
CA ALA A 35 -34.64 31.94 -18.05
C ALA A 35 -33.73 32.66 -17.05
N ASN A 36 -33.70 33.99 -17.09
CA ASN A 36 -32.92 34.80 -16.13
C ASN A 36 -33.44 34.63 -14.69
N ARG A 37 -34.77 34.57 -14.51
CA ARG A 37 -35.39 34.34 -13.20
C ARG A 37 -35.02 32.97 -12.64
N LEU A 38 -35.12 31.92 -13.46
CA LEU A 38 -34.71 30.54 -13.11
C LEU A 38 -33.23 30.44 -12.80
N LEU A 39 -32.37 31.13 -13.55
CA LEU A 39 -30.95 31.21 -13.27
C LEU A 39 -30.66 31.78 -11.87
N LEU A 40 -31.37 32.85 -11.49
CA LEU A 40 -31.22 33.44 -10.14
C LEU A 40 -31.74 32.52 -9.03
N GLN A 41 -32.74 31.68 -9.34
CA GLN A 41 -33.26 30.66 -8.42
C GLN A 41 -32.37 29.41 -8.33
N GLY A 42 -31.36 29.28 -9.20
CA GLY A 42 -30.48 28.12 -9.26
C GLY A 42 -31.04 26.94 -10.08
N ASP A 43 -32.19 27.08 -10.72
CA ASP A 43 -32.76 26.06 -11.61
C ASP A 43 -32.15 26.14 -13.00
N LEU A 44 -30.88 25.69 -13.07
CA LEU A 44 -30.05 25.79 -14.26
C LEU A 44 -30.59 24.96 -15.43
N GLN A 45 -31.27 23.85 -15.18
CA GLN A 45 -31.78 22.98 -16.24
C GLN A 45 -32.98 23.58 -16.94
N GLU A 46 -33.93 24.14 -16.19
CA GLU A 46 -35.08 24.82 -16.77
C GLU A 46 -34.69 26.16 -17.41
N ALA A 47 -33.73 26.89 -16.82
CA ALA A 47 -33.13 28.06 -17.47
C ALA A 47 -32.57 27.74 -18.85
N MET A 48 -31.80 26.62 -18.98
CA MET A 48 -31.25 26.16 -20.26
C MET A 48 -32.34 25.91 -21.31
N LYS A 49 -33.44 25.23 -20.96
CA LYS A 49 -34.56 24.95 -21.88
C LYS A 49 -35.17 26.25 -22.42
N ASN A 50 -35.35 27.25 -21.55
CA ASN A 50 -35.88 28.55 -21.96
C ASN A 50 -34.89 29.31 -22.85
N TYR A 51 -33.56 29.28 -22.54
CA TYR A 51 -32.57 29.85 -23.46
C TYR A 51 -32.52 29.13 -24.80
N ASP A 52 -32.61 27.79 -24.83
CA ASP A 52 -32.64 27.01 -26.08
C ASP A 52 -33.84 27.42 -26.95
N THR A 53 -35.01 27.60 -26.34
CA THR A 53 -36.23 28.08 -27.04
C THR A 53 -36.04 29.52 -27.54
N ALA A 54 -35.43 30.39 -26.74
CA ALA A 54 -35.17 31.77 -27.12
C ALA A 54 -34.19 31.86 -28.31
N VAL A 55 -33.12 31.03 -28.33
CA VAL A 55 -32.14 30.93 -29.45
C VAL A 55 -32.81 30.42 -30.72
N GLN A 56 -33.71 29.43 -30.63
CA GLN A 56 -34.44 28.90 -31.79
C GLN A 56 -35.37 29.96 -32.42
N ARG A 57 -35.97 30.82 -31.59
CA ARG A 57 -36.90 31.86 -32.05
C ARG A 57 -36.20 33.10 -32.59
N ASP A 58 -35.10 33.48 -31.98
CA ASP A 58 -34.29 34.63 -32.40
C ASP A 58 -32.78 34.26 -32.43
N PRO A 59 -32.34 33.65 -33.54
CA PRO A 59 -30.95 33.25 -33.71
C PRO A 59 -29.94 34.41 -33.91
N GLN A 60 -30.44 35.65 -34.03
CA GLN A 60 -29.59 36.84 -34.21
C GLN A 60 -29.36 37.62 -32.92
N ASN A 61 -29.95 37.20 -31.81
CA ASN A 61 -29.79 37.88 -30.53
C ASN A 61 -28.54 37.42 -29.79
N TYR A 62 -27.48 38.19 -29.86
CA TYR A 62 -26.18 37.91 -29.21
C TYR A 62 -26.30 37.74 -27.69
N LEU A 63 -27.23 38.47 -27.04
CA LEU A 63 -27.40 38.44 -25.58
C LEU A 63 -27.96 37.09 -25.11
N THR A 64 -28.84 36.46 -25.93
CA THR A 64 -29.34 35.12 -25.62
C THR A 64 -28.22 34.08 -25.58
N TYR A 65 -27.31 34.10 -26.55
CA TYR A 65 -26.14 33.23 -26.57
C TYR A 65 -25.24 33.51 -25.39
N PHE A 66 -24.97 34.76 -25.06
CA PHE A 66 -24.16 35.14 -23.92
C PHE A 66 -24.72 34.63 -22.58
N ASN A 67 -26.03 34.82 -22.34
CA ASN A 67 -26.70 34.35 -21.12
C ASN A 67 -26.75 32.81 -21.07
N ARG A 68 -26.98 32.12 -22.20
CA ARG A 68 -26.89 30.67 -22.27
C ARG A 68 -25.47 30.17 -21.98
N ALA A 69 -24.45 30.83 -22.53
CA ALA A 69 -23.06 30.50 -22.25
C ALA A 69 -22.70 30.61 -20.76
N THR A 70 -23.16 31.66 -20.07
CA THR A 70 -22.92 31.80 -18.62
C THR A 70 -23.62 30.70 -17.82
N THR A 71 -24.82 30.31 -18.21
CA THR A 71 -25.54 29.16 -17.61
C THR A 71 -24.82 27.84 -17.88
N LEU A 72 -24.29 27.63 -19.09
CA LEU A 72 -23.48 26.48 -19.45
C LEU A 72 -22.21 26.38 -18.60
N LEU A 73 -21.55 27.51 -18.27
CA LEU A 73 -20.42 27.54 -17.35
C LEU A 73 -20.82 27.07 -15.93
N SER A 74 -21.98 27.51 -15.44
CA SER A 74 -22.52 27.06 -14.15
C SER A 74 -22.78 25.55 -14.14
N LEU A 75 -23.15 24.98 -15.29
CA LEU A 75 -23.32 23.54 -15.51
C LEU A 75 -22.02 22.81 -15.85
N SER A 76 -20.86 23.48 -15.80
CA SER A 76 -19.54 22.94 -16.15
C SER A 76 -19.42 22.44 -17.62
N LYS A 77 -20.30 22.92 -18.52
CA LYS A 77 -20.29 22.59 -19.96
C LYS A 77 -19.41 23.57 -20.76
N HIS A 78 -18.09 23.58 -20.45
CA HIS A 78 -17.15 24.59 -20.94
C HIS A 78 -17.09 24.70 -22.48
N ALA A 79 -16.96 23.58 -23.18
CA ALA A 79 -16.87 23.58 -24.65
C ALA A 79 -18.14 24.17 -25.33
N SER A 80 -19.33 23.92 -24.76
CA SER A 80 -20.55 24.51 -25.25
C SER A 80 -20.63 26.01 -24.94
N ALA A 81 -20.15 26.42 -23.77
CA ALA A 81 -20.10 27.84 -23.41
C ALA A 81 -19.15 28.62 -24.34
N VAL A 82 -18.01 28.08 -24.70
CA VAL A 82 -17.08 28.70 -25.68
C VAL A 82 -17.76 28.90 -27.04
N ARG A 83 -18.51 27.89 -27.52
CA ARG A 83 -19.27 28.03 -28.78
C ARG A 83 -20.31 29.15 -28.73
N ASP A 84 -21.06 29.26 -27.65
CA ASP A 84 -22.08 30.29 -27.49
C ASP A 84 -21.44 31.68 -27.33
N PHE A 85 -20.34 31.83 -26.57
CA PHE A 85 -19.60 33.09 -26.53
C PHE A 85 -19.07 33.48 -27.92
N SER A 86 -18.52 32.50 -28.67
CA SER A 86 -18.06 32.75 -30.03
C SER A 86 -19.19 33.23 -30.94
N ARG A 87 -20.38 32.61 -30.82
CA ARG A 87 -21.56 33.05 -31.59
C ARG A 87 -22.01 34.44 -31.18
N ALA A 88 -22.00 34.77 -29.88
CA ALA A 88 -22.31 36.12 -29.41
C ALA A 88 -21.33 37.17 -29.97
N ILE A 89 -20.03 36.85 -30.06
CA ILE A 89 -18.99 37.72 -30.63
C ILE A 89 -19.17 37.89 -32.14
N GLU A 90 -19.50 36.81 -32.87
CA GLU A 90 -19.79 36.89 -34.31
C GLU A 90 -20.97 37.83 -34.60
N LEU A 91 -22.00 37.79 -33.77
CA LEU A 91 -23.21 38.64 -33.90
C LEU A 91 -22.97 40.08 -33.44
N LYS A 92 -22.09 40.26 -32.49
CA LYS A 92 -21.70 41.57 -31.94
C LYS A 92 -20.21 41.63 -31.62
N PRO A 93 -19.34 42.02 -32.60
CA PRO A 93 -17.89 42.03 -32.44
C PRO A 93 -17.32 43.03 -31.41
N ASP A 94 -18.11 44.01 -30.97
CA ASP A 94 -17.78 45.00 -29.94
C ASP A 94 -18.31 44.64 -28.54
N PHE A 95 -18.66 43.35 -28.34
CA PHE A 95 -19.22 42.89 -27.08
C PHE A 95 -18.13 42.43 -26.09
N ASP A 96 -17.45 43.36 -25.44
CA ASP A 96 -16.30 43.15 -24.52
C ASP A 96 -16.54 42.07 -23.48
N GLN A 97 -17.76 41.95 -22.93
CA GLN A 97 -18.09 40.95 -21.90
C GLN A 97 -17.95 39.52 -22.41
N ALA A 98 -18.31 39.25 -23.68
CA ALA A 98 -18.22 37.93 -24.26
C ALA A 98 -16.75 37.51 -24.41
N TYR A 99 -15.88 38.40 -24.88
CA TYR A 99 -14.42 38.17 -24.93
C TYR A 99 -13.85 37.91 -23.53
N TYR A 100 -14.16 38.74 -22.56
CA TYR A 100 -13.68 38.56 -21.19
C TYR A 100 -14.08 37.20 -20.59
N HIS A 101 -15.34 36.78 -20.75
CA HIS A 101 -15.82 35.51 -20.24
C HIS A 101 -15.22 34.31 -20.99
N ARG A 102 -15.04 34.40 -22.34
CA ARG A 102 -14.41 33.37 -23.14
C ARG A 102 -12.93 33.22 -22.78
N ALA A 103 -12.20 34.33 -22.59
CA ALA A 103 -10.82 34.32 -22.11
C ALA A 103 -10.67 33.63 -20.74
N ARG A 104 -11.63 33.83 -19.82
CA ARG A 104 -11.64 33.11 -18.53
C ARG A 104 -11.76 31.59 -18.72
N VAL A 105 -12.58 31.14 -19.67
CA VAL A 105 -12.70 29.71 -19.99
C VAL A 105 -11.40 29.19 -20.61
N TYR A 106 -10.84 29.91 -21.56
CA TYR A 106 -9.57 29.56 -22.20
C TYR A 106 -8.42 29.44 -21.18
N LEU A 107 -8.33 30.37 -20.22
CA LEU A 107 -7.35 30.24 -19.12
C LEU A 107 -7.57 28.94 -18.34
N ARG A 108 -8.80 28.58 -18.00
CA ARG A 108 -9.10 27.36 -17.25
C ARG A 108 -8.72 26.10 -18.01
N GLU A 109 -8.85 26.10 -19.34
CA GLU A 109 -8.50 25.01 -20.27
C GLU A 109 -6.99 24.98 -20.61
N GLY A 110 -6.25 26.05 -20.26
CA GLY A 110 -4.83 26.18 -20.60
C GLY A 110 -4.59 26.68 -22.03
N ASN A 111 -5.61 27.22 -22.69
CA ASN A 111 -5.47 27.92 -23.98
C ASN A 111 -5.08 29.38 -23.75
N TYR A 112 -3.77 29.57 -23.43
CA TYR A 112 -3.26 30.90 -23.08
C TYR A 112 -3.28 31.86 -24.28
N GLY A 113 -3.00 31.38 -25.51
CA GLY A 113 -3.03 32.19 -26.72
C GLY A 113 -4.43 32.77 -26.97
N GLY A 114 -5.46 31.88 -27.02
CA GLY A 114 -6.84 32.34 -27.19
C GLY A 114 -7.32 33.28 -26.08
N ALA A 115 -6.85 33.08 -24.85
CA ALA A 115 -7.18 34.00 -23.75
C ALA A 115 -6.51 35.38 -23.94
N GLU A 116 -5.26 35.45 -24.42
CA GLU A 116 -4.57 36.71 -24.70
C GLU A 116 -5.18 37.45 -25.87
N ASP A 117 -5.53 36.72 -26.93
CA ASP A 117 -6.22 37.27 -28.12
C ASP A 117 -7.56 37.92 -27.73
N ASP A 118 -8.38 37.20 -26.99
CA ASP A 118 -9.66 37.71 -26.50
C ASP A 118 -9.49 38.95 -25.60
N LEU A 119 -8.53 38.92 -24.66
CA LEU A 119 -8.27 40.05 -23.77
C LEU A 119 -7.67 41.26 -24.51
N GLY A 120 -7.04 41.02 -25.67
CA GLY A 120 -6.58 42.07 -26.57
C GLY A 120 -7.72 42.77 -27.30
N MET A 121 -8.87 42.11 -27.46
CA MET A 121 -10.07 42.64 -28.12
C MET A 121 -10.96 43.47 -27.17
N VAL A 122 -10.78 43.36 -25.85
CA VAL A 122 -11.56 44.11 -24.87
C VAL A 122 -11.18 45.58 -24.94
N SER A 123 -12.07 46.43 -25.43
CA SER A 123 -11.87 47.87 -25.63
C SER A 123 -11.96 48.69 -24.34
N GLY A 124 -12.46 48.08 -23.26
CA GLY A 124 -12.56 48.74 -21.95
C GLY A 124 -13.77 49.66 -21.75
N GLY A 125 -14.91 49.32 -22.38
CA GLY A 125 -16.15 50.09 -22.31
C GLY A 125 -16.66 50.48 -20.89
N SER A 126 -16.19 49.74 -19.84
CA SER A 126 -16.35 50.19 -18.46
C SER A 126 -15.02 50.07 -17.70
N LYS A 127 -14.78 51.05 -16.79
CA LYS A 127 -13.53 51.05 -15.96
C LYS A 127 -13.36 49.73 -15.16
N ASP A 128 -14.46 49.18 -14.68
CA ASP A 128 -14.44 47.91 -13.91
C ASP A 128 -14.03 46.70 -14.80
N LEU A 129 -14.58 46.62 -16.00
CA LEU A 129 -14.24 45.56 -16.96
C LEU A 129 -12.79 45.68 -17.44
N ALA A 130 -12.33 46.92 -17.72
CA ALA A 130 -10.95 47.19 -18.10
C ALA A 130 -9.96 46.72 -17.01
N LYS A 131 -10.23 47.04 -15.74
CA LYS A 131 -9.42 46.60 -14.59
C LYS A 131 -9.42 45.07 -14.49
N LYS A 132 -10.59 44.40 -14.52
CA LYS A 132 -10.71 42.93 -14.47
C LYS A 132 -10.00 42.26 -15.62
N SER A 133 -10.06 42.83 -16.82
CA SER A 133 -9.37 42.31 -17.99
C SER A 133 -7.86 42.43 -17.89
N GLY A 134 -7.36 43.55 -17.33
CA GLY A 134 -5.93 43.71 -17.02
C GLY A 134 -5.42 42.67 -16.03
N GLU A 135 -6.11 42.52 -14.88
CA GLU A 135 -5.77 41.49 -13.88
C GLU A 135 -5.80 40.08 -14.44
N LEU A 136 -6.78 39.78 -15.30
CA LEU A 136 -6.87 38.48 -15.97
C LEU A 136 -5.72 38.26 -16.96
N LYS A 137 -5.34 39.30 -17.73
CA LYS A 137 -4.23 39.26 -18.67
C LYS A 137 -2.91 38.95 -17.96
N ASP A 138 -2.64 39.63 -16.85
CA ASP A 138 -1.45 39.37 -16.03
C ASP A 138 -1.43 37.94 -15.53
N LYS A 139 -2.59 37.43 -15.08
CA LYS A 139 -2.73 36.04 -14.64
C LYS A 139 -2.49 35.04 -15.79
N VAL A 140 -2.98 35.30 -16.99
CA VAL A 140 -2.77 34.46 -18.18
C VAL A 140 -1.28 34.40 -18.52
N VAL A 141 -0.61 35.56 -18.59
CA VAL A 141 0.83 35.65 -18.91
C VAL A 141 1.66 34.90 -17.84
N ALA A 142 1.40 35.14 -16.55
CA ALA A 142 2.09 34.45 -15.47
C ALA A 142 1.87 32.93 -15.49
N THR A 143 0.63 32.49 -15.79
CA THR A 143 0.32 31.04 -15.85
C THR A 143 0.97 30.38 -17.07
N ARG A 144 1.00 31.05 -18.21
CA ARG A 144 1.71 30.57 -19.41
C ARG A 144 3.21 30.40 -19.16
N GLU A 145 3.83 31.36 -18.48
CA GLU A 145 5.27 31.24 -18.15
C GLU A 145 5.54 30.12 -17.15
N LEU A 146 4.66 29.88 -16.18
CA LEU A 146 4.72 28.72 -15.29
C LEU A 146 4.57 27.40 -16.06
N SER A 147 3.68 27.34 -17.09
CA SER A 147 3.55 26.16 -17.95
C SER A 147 4.84 25.86 -18.71
N ARG A 148 5.42 26.88 -19.35
CA ARG A 148 6.71 26.76 -20.04
C ARG A 148 7.85 26.34 -19.11
N ARG A 149 7.83 26.85 -17.88
CA ARG A 149 8.82 26.48 -16.85
C ARG A 149 8.67 25.02 -16.45
N ALA A 150 7.44 24.52 -16.27
CA ALA A 150 7.18 23.13 -15.98
C ALA A 150 7.67 22.21 -17.14
N GLU A 151 7.39 22.58 -18.38
CA GLU A 151 7.81 21.83 -19.58
C GLU A 151 9.35 21.81 -19.71
N ARG A 152 10.02 22.93 -19.51
CA ARG A 152 11.50 23.00 -19.50
C ARG A 152 12.09 22.14 -18.38
N ALA A 153 11.56 22.24 -17.16
CA ALA A 153 12.02 21.45 -16.03
C ALA A 153 11.84 19.94 -16.26
N LEU A 154 10.75 19.51 -16.94
CA LEU A 154 10.56 18.12 -17.37
C LEU A 154 11.66 17.70 -18.37
N ALA A 155 11.94 18.52 -19.39
CA ALA A 155 12.98 18.23 -20.38
C ALA A 155 14.38 18.16 -19.76
N GLU A 156 14.65 18.99 -18.75
CA GLU A 156 15.89 19.03 -17.98
C GLU A 156 15.96 17.98 -16.87
N LYS A 157 14.93 17.13 -16.74
CA LYS A 157 14.79 16.10 -15.69
C LYS A 157 14.83 16.66 -14.26
N ASN A 158 14.49 17.93 -14.10
CA ASN A 158 14.29 18.57 -12.77
C ASN A 158 12.85 18.34 -12.34
N TYR A 159 12.56 17.11 -11.87
CA TYR A 159 11.19 16.68 -11.62
C TYR A 159 10.50 17.43 -10.47
N GLY A 160 11.23 17.78 -9.41
CA GLY A 160 10.69 18.57 -8.28
C GLY A 160 10.23 19.96 -8.70
N GLU A 161 11.04 20.67 -9.50
CA GLU A 161 10.65 21.95 -10.06
C GLU A 161 9.46 21.81 -11.01
N CYS A 162 9.48 20.77 -11.89
CA CYS A 162 8.40 20.46 -12.79
C CYS A 162 7.07 20.25 -12.07
N SER A 163 7.05 19.37 -11.07
CA SER A 163 5.86 19.02 -10.27
C SER A 163 5.31 20.25 -9.53
N SER A 164 6.22 21.08 -8.96
CA SER A 164 5.87 22.34 -8.28
C SER A 164 5.25 23.36 -9.25
N ALA A 165 5.91 23.63 -10.38
CA ALA A 165 5.44 24.58 -11.39
C ALA A 165 4.10 24.13 -12.00
N ALA A 166 3.97 22.87 -12.42
CA ALA A 166 2.74 22.31 -12.95
C ALA A 166 1.58 22.36 -11.92
N THR A 167 1.85 22.20 -10.63
CA THR A 167 0.85 22.35 -9.57
C THR A 167 0.29 23.77 -9.52
N LYS A 168 1.14 24.79 -9.67
CA LYS A 168 0.70 26.20 -9.73
C LYS A 168 -0.13 26.46 -10.97
N VAL A 169 0.27 25.88 -12.13
CA VAL A 169 -0.51 25.93 -13.37
C VAL A 169 -1.90 25.33 -13.19
N ILE A 170 -2.00 24.10 -12.65
CA ILE A 170 -3.28 23.41 -12.45
C ILE A 170 -4.21 24.15 -11.49
N ARG A 171 -3.66 24.90 -10.52
CA ARG A 171 -4.45 25.76 -9.64
C ARG A 171 -5.11 26.91 -10.40
N ALA A 172 -4.45 27.48 -11.39
CA ALA A 172 -4.98 28.55 -12.22
C ALA A 172 -5.82 28.02 -13.40
N SER A 173 -5.38 26.89 -13.99
CA SER A 173 -5.94 26.23 -15.18
C SER A 173 -6.31 24.77 -14.90
N PRO A 174 -7.36 24.51 -14.11
CA PRO A 174 -7.69 23.17 -13.61
C PRO A 174 -8.12 22.18 -14.69
N LEU A 175 -8.43 22.65 -15.90
CA LEU A 175 -8.83 21.85 -17.06
C LEU A 175 -7.73 21.75 -18.11
N SER A 176 -6.51 22.22 -17.81
CA SER A 176 -5.38 22.12 -18.74
C SER A 176 -4.90 20.66 -18.82
N ALA A 177 -5.25 19.99 -19.92
CA ALA A 177 -4.80 18.62 -20.20
C ALA A 177 -3.26 18.54 -20.27
N ALA A 178 -2.60 19.55 -20.86
CA ALA A 178 -1.14 19.62 -20.94
C ALA A 178 -0.50 19.68 -19.56
N ALA A 179 -0.98 20.56 -18.67
CA ALA A 179 -0.43 20.68 -17.32
C ALA A 179 -0.65 19.42 -16.48
N LEU A 180 -1.80 18.75 -16.62
CA LEU A 180 -2.07 17.47 -15.96
C LEU A 180 -1.11 16.38 -16.46
N LYS A 181 -0.88 16.28 -17.79
CA LYS A 181 0.07 15.33 -18.38
C LYS A 181 1.50 15.60 -17.91
N THR A 182 1.93 16.87 -17.96
CA THR A 182 3.28 17.28 -17.51
C THR A 182 3.50 16.91 -16.05
N ARG A 183 2.55 17.24 -15.14
CA ARG A 183 2.69 16.89 -13.72
C ARG A 183 2.69 15.38 -13.50
N ALA A 184 1.84 14.64 -14.20
CA ALA A 184 1.81 13.19 -14.12
C ALA A 184 3.16 12.56 -14.51
N LEU A 185 3.79 13.02 -15.60
CA LEU A 185 5.11 12.54 -16.01
C LEU A 185 6.19 12.87 -14.97
N CYS A 186 6.16 14.08 -14.39
CA CYS A 186 7.11 14.44 -13.34
C CYS A 186 6.92 13.57 -12.08
N ARG A 187 5.66 13.33 -11.67
CA ARG A 187 5.34 12.46 -10.55
C ARG A 187 5.75 11.01 -10.77
N ILE A 188 5.59 10.49 -11.99
CA ILE A 188 6.08 9.16 -12.37
C ILE A 188 7.59 9.09 -12.11
N ALA A 189 8.33 10.08 -12.59
CA ALA A 189 9.78 10.11 -12.41
C ALA A 189 10.23 10.32 -10.96
N GLU A 190 9.40 10.96 -10.12
CA GLU A 190 9.59 11.08 -8.67
C GLU A 190 9.17 9.83 -7.88
N GLY A 191 8.48 8.89 -8.52
CA GLY A 191 7.94 7.67 -7.86
C GLY A 191 6.54 7.84 -7.27
N ASP A 192 5.89 8.99 -7.41
CA ASP A 192 4.50 9.22 -6.99
C ASP A 192 3.51 8.68 -8.04
N ILE A 193 3.42 7.36 -8.12
CA ILE A 193 2.60 6.66 -9.12
C ILE A 193 1.10 6.89 -8.89
N GLU A 194 0.65 6.94 -7.63
CA GLU A 194 -0.74 7.23 -7.27
C GLU A 194 -1.14 8.65 -7.68
N GLY A 195 -0.29 9.64 -7.38
CA GLY A 195 -0.53 11.01 -7.79
C GLY A 195 -0.55 11.19 -9.30
N ALA A 196 0.33 10.48 -10.00
CA ALA A 196 0.35 10.46 -11.47
C ALA A 196 -0.93 9.84 -12.04
N SER A 197 -1.35 8.69 -11.52
CA SER A 197 -2.60 8.03 -11.89
C SER A 197 -3.82 8.94 -11.70
N ALA A 198 -3.87 9.69 -10.60
CA ALA A 198 -4.94 10.65 -10.34
C ALA A 198 -4.97 11.79 -11.37
N ASP A 199 -3.80 12.32 -11.76
CA ASP A 199 -3.72 13.38 -12.78
C ASP A 199 -4.10 12.88 -14.18
N LEU A 200 -3.58 11.72 -14.59
CA LEU A 200 -3.95 11.08 -15.86
C LEU A 200 -5.43 10.72 -15.90
N GLY A 201 -6.00 10.24 -14.78
CA GLY A 201 -7.42 9.98 -14.64
C GLY A 201 -8.29 11.26 -14.76
N ARG A 202 -7.79 12.42 -14.33
CA ARG A 202 -8.43 13.71 -14.59
C ARG A 202 -8.30 14.13 -16.05
N LEU A 203 -7.15 13.91 -16.65
CA LEU A 203 -6.89 14.22 -18.06
C LEU A 203 -7.89 13.49 -18.97
N VAL A 204 -8.06 12.17 -18.80
CA VAL A 204 -8.97 11.39 -19.66
C VAL A 204 -10.45 11.72 -19.44
N ARG A 205 -10.83 12.33 -18.31
CA ARG A 205 -12.17 12.89 -18.13
C ARG A 205 -12.38 14.18 -18.92
N ILE A 206 -11.32 14.95 -19.15
CA ILE A 206 -11.34 16.17 -19.97
C ILE A 206 -11.22 15.81 -21.46
N ARG A 207 -10.35 14.85 -21.78
CA ARG A 207 -10.06 14.37 -23.13
C ARG A 207 -10.24 12.86 -23.19
N SER A 208 -11.48 12.43 -23.36
CA SER A 208 -11.84 11.01 -23.45
C SER A 208 -11.36 10.34 -24.77
N ASP A 209 -10.86 11.12 -25.68
CA ASP A 209 -10.26 10.71 -26.97
C ASP A 209 -8.74 10.49 -26.90
N ASP A 210 -8.11 10.74 -25.76
CA ASP A 210 -6.67 10.49 -25.57
C ASP A 210 -6.41 9.00 -25.30
N LEU A 211 -6.35 8.24 -26.39
CA LEU A 211 -6.21 6.78 -26.36
C LEU A 211 -4.85 6.34 -25.80
N GLU A 212 -3.80 7.14 -26.04
CA GLU A 212 -2.46 6.89 -25.49
C GLU A 212 -2.48 6.92 -23.96
N THR A 213 -3.06 7.97 -23.38
CA THR A 213 -3.19 8.11 -21.94
C THR A 213 -4.10 7.03 -21.34
N LEU A 214 -5.20 6.66 -21.98
CA LEU A 214 -6.06 5.58 -21.54
C LEU A 214 -5.35 4.23 -21.52
N ASN A 215 -4.53 3.96 -22.53
CA ASN A 215 -3.75 2.73 -22.62
C ASN A 215 -2.63 2.69 -21.58
N MET A 216 -1.94 3.81 -21.36
CA MET A 216 -0.94 3.97 -20.28
C MET A 216 -1.55 3.79 -18.89
N LEU A 217 -2.73 4.37 -18.63
CA LEU A 217 -3.46 4.18 -17.38
C LEU A 217 -3.84 2.71 -17.15
N ALA A 218 -4.16 1.96 -18.21
CA ALA A 218 -4.48 0.54 -18.06
C ALA A 218 -3.28 -0.24 -17.51
N ASP A 219 -2.10 -0.05 -18.04
CA ASP A 219 -0.88 -0.71 -17.55
C ASP A 219 -0.44 -0.17 -16.18
N LEU A 220 -0.55 1.15 -15.95
CA LEU A 220 -0.22 1.78 -14.67
C LEU A 220 -1.07 1.19 -13.52
N HIS A 221 -2.39 1.15 -13.72
CA HIS A 221 -3.30 0.57 -12.71
C HIS A 221 -3.07 -0.92 -12.53
N PHE A 222 -2.94 -1.67 -13.62
CA PHE A 222 -2.86 -3.12 -13.55
C PHE A 222 -1.52 -3.60 -13.00
N LEU A 223 -0.40 -3.12 -13.58
CA LEU A 223 0.94 -3.62 -13.28
C LEU A 223 1.60 -2.90 -12.09
N ALA A 224 1.58 -1.55 -12.11
CA ALA A 224 2.28 -0.77 -11.09
C ALA A 224 1.50 -0.72 -9.77
N LEU A 225 0.19 -0.44 -9.82
CA LEU A 225 -0.66 -0.22 -8.64
C LEU A 225 -1.39 -1.48 -8.16
N ASN A 226 -1.41 -2.56 -8.97
CA ASN A 226 -2.17 -3.78 -8.67
C ASN A 226 -3.68 -3.51 -8.48
N GLU A 227 -4.24 -2.73 -9.37
CA GLU A 227 -5.66 -2.39 -9.44
C GLU A 227 -6.28 -2.93 -10.75
N PRO A 228 -6.45 -4.25 -10.90
CA PRO A 228 -6.81 -4.89 -12.16
C PRO A 228 -8.15 -4.41 -12.74
N ASP A 229 -9.14 -4.13 -11.91
CA ASP A 229 -10.44 -3.67 -12.38
C ASP A 229 -10.35 -2.27 -12.99
N ARG A 230 -9.63 -1.33 -12.35
CA ARG A 230 -9.40 0.02 -12.88
C ARG A 230 -8.58 -0.01 -14.17
N GLY A 231 -7.57 -0.90 -14.24
CA GLY A 231 -6.81 -1.13 -15.46
C GLY A 231 -7.69 -1.61 -16.61
N MET A 232 -8.57 -2.59 -16.33
CA MET A 232 -9.54 -3.10 -17.32
C MET A 232 -10.57 -2.04 -17.73
N ASP A 233 -11.01 -1.16 -16.83
CA ASP A 233 -11.94 -0.08 -17.14
C ASP A 233 -11.27 0.97 -18.05
N SER A 234 -9.99 1.29 -17.82
CA SER A 234 -9.23 2.22 -18.67
C SER A 234 -9.11 1.71 -20.10
N VAL A 235 -8.76 0.44 -20.30
CA VAL A 235 -8.65 -0.13 -21.63
C VAL A 235 -10.01 -0.33 -22.32
N ARG A 236 -11.09 -0.60 -21.55
CA ARG A 236 -12.46 -0.62 -22.09
C ARG A 236 -12.89 0.76 -22.57
N ALA A 237 -12.55 1.82 -21.81
CA ALA A 237 -12.81 3.20 -22.23
C ALA A 237 -12.05 3.54 -23.53
N CYS A 238 -10.80 3.07 -23.67
CA CYS A 238 -10.02 3.19 -24.90
C CYS A 238 -10.75 2.56 -26.10
N LEU A 239 -11.20 1.31 -25.96
CA LEU A 239 -11.93 0.60 -27.01
C LEU A 239 -13.33 1.16 -27.29
N LYS A 240 -13.95 1.83 -26.30
CA LYS A 240 -15.22 2.53 -26.51
C LYS A 240 -15.03 3.78 -27.37
N SER A 241 -13.92 4.50 -27.22
CA SER A 241 -13.59 5.68 -28.04
C SER A 241 -13.18 5.30 -29.46
N ASP A 242 -12.36 4.25 -29.59
CA ASP A 242 -11.95 3.71 -30.90
C ASP A 242 -11.92 2.16 -30.84
N PRO A 243 -13.01 1.50 -31.31
CA PRO A 243 -13.10 0.04 -31.28
C PRO A 243 -12.05 -0.67 -32.15
N ASP A 244 -11.45 0.02 -33.11
CA ASP A 244 -10.48 -0.57 -34.05
C ASP A 244 -9.03 -0.30 -33.67
N ASN A 245 -8.79 0.42 -32.61
CA ASN A 245 -7.44 0.72 -32.13
C ASN A 245 -6.66 -0.56 -31.78
N ARG A 246 -5.58 -0.79 -32.52
CA ARG A 246 -4.77 -2.01 -32.39
C ARG A 246 -4.07 -2.10 -31.03
N SER A 247 -3.56 -0.97 -30.52
CA SER A 247 -2.86 -0.91 -29.23
C SER A 247 -3.81 -1.24 -28.08
N CYS A 248 -5.00 -0.63 -28.04
CA CYS A 248 -6.01 -0.90 -27.02
C CYS A 248 -6.51 -2.35 -27.06
N LYS A 249 -6.68 -2.93 -28.28
CA LYS A 249 -7.04 -4.36 -28.43
C LYS A 249 -5.95 -5.27 -27.86
N ALA A 250 -4.68 -4.99 -28.18
CA ALA A 250 -3.55 -5.77 -27.69
C ALA A 250 -3.46 -5.73 -26.15
N THR A 251 -3.52 -4.53 -25.56
CA THR A 251 -3.53 -4.34 -24.10
C THR A 251 -4.71 -5.04 -23.45
N TYR A 252 -5.92 -4.92 -24.01
CA TYR A 252 -7.10 -5.60 -23.48
C TYR A 252 -6.92 -7.12 -23.44
N MET A 253 -6.44 -7.72 -24.52
CA MET A 253 -6.25 -9.18 -24.59
C MET A 253 -5.16 -9.65 -23.60
N ARG A 254 -4.08 -8.89 -23.50
CA ARG A 254 -2.97 -9.13 -22.58
C ARG A 254 -3.42 -9.08 -21.12
N LEU A 255 -4.04 -7.97 -20.69
CA LEU A 255 -4.50 -7.79 -19.31
C LEU A 255 -5.62 -8.76 -18.94
N ARG A 256 -6.54 -9.06 -19.86
CA ARG A 256 -7.58 -10.07 -19.65
C ARG A 256 -7.00 -11.46 -19.49
N GLY A 257 -5.93 -11.77 -20.22
CA GLY A 257 -5.18 -13.03 -20.07
C GLY A 257 -4.59 -13.15 -18.65
N LEU A 258 -3.92 -12.10 -18.17
CA LEU A 258 -3.39 -12.03 -16.81
C LEU A 258 -4.49 -12.18 -15.75
N GLN A 259 -5.59 -11.45 -15.87
CA GLN A 259 -6.70 -11.50 -14.92
C GLN A 259 -7.26 -12.93 -14.77
N ARG A 260 -7.39 -13.68 -15.86
CA ARG A 260 -7.81 -15.07 -15.82
C ARG A 260 -6.82 -15.98 -15.11
N LYS A 261 -5.50 -15.77 -15.36
CA LYS A 261 -4.44 -16.54 -14.69
C LYS A 261 -4.41 -16.24 -13.19
N MET A 262 -4.53 -14.97 -12.81
CA MET A 262 -4.62 -14.52 -11.41
C MET A 262 -5.82 -15.14 -10.69
N ALA A 263 -7.01 -15.08 -11.28
CA ALA A 263 -8.22 -15.70 -10.71
C ALA A 263 -8.07 -17.21 -10.47
N LYS A 264 -7.35 -17.91 -11.36
CA LYS A 264 -7.02 -19.32 -11.15
C LYS A 264 -6.08 -19.53 -9.97
N VAL A 265 -5.03 -18.70 -9.86
CA VAL A 265 -4.07 -18.76 -8.74
C VAL A 265 -4.79 -18.49 -7.41
N ASP A 266 -5.65 -17.47 -7.35
CA ASP A 266 -6.44 -17.16 -6.16
C ASP A 266 -7.39 -18.31 -5.78
N GLY A 267 -8.03 -18.92 -6.77
CA GLY A 267 -8.86 -20.11 -6.57
C GLY A 267 -8.08 -21.31 -6.01
N ASP A 268 -6.86 -21.53 -6.48
CA ASP A 268 -5.99 -22.60 -5.98
C ASP A 268 -5.43 -22.25 -4.58
N ARG A 269 -5.08 -20.99 -4.31
CA ARG A 269 -4.65 -20.48 -2.99
C ARG A 269 -5.74 -20.65 -1.94
N ASN A 270 -6.98 -20.25 -2.25
CA ASN A 270 -8.12 -20.39 -1.34
C ASN A 270 -8.41 -21.88 -1.00
N LYS A 271 -8.12 -22.78 -1.92
CA LYS A 271 -8.21 -24.25 -1.72
C LYS A 271 -6.94 -24.85 -1.12
N ARG A 272 -5.95 -24.03 -0.74
CA ARG A 272 -4.63 -24.44 -0.22
C ARG A 272 -3.87 -25.41 -1.13
N LYS A 273 -4.07 -25.33 -2.46
CA LYS A 273 -3.36 -26.14 -3.45
C LYS A 273 -1.99 -25.53 -3.77
N TRP A 274 -1.11 -25.45 -2.77
CA TRP A 274 0.16 -24.74 -2.84
C TRP A 274 1.06 -25.19 -3.99
N ASN A 275 1.13 -26.50 -4.28
CA ASN A 275 1.91 -26.99 -5.41
C ASN A 275 1.40 -26.50 -6.78
N ALA A 276 0.08 -26.28 -6.91
CA ALA A 276 -0.51 -25.72 -8.13
C ALA A 276 -0.20 -24.22 -8.22
N CYS A 277 -0.33 -23.48 -7.09
CA CYS A 277 0.05 -22.06 -7.01
C CYS A 277 1.52 -21.87 -7.40
N ASN A 278 2.45 -22.62 -6.79
CA ASN A 278 3.88 -22.50 -7.07
C ASN A 278 4.20 -22.75 -8.55
N ARG A 279 3.59 -23.77 -9.18
CA ARG A 279 3.78 -24.05 -10.61
C ARG A 279 3.25 -22.94 -11.51
N ALA A 280 2.13 -22.32 -11.11
CA ALA A 280 1.51 -21.25 -11.91
C ALA A 280 2.24 -19.92 -11.74
N VAL A 281 2.66 -19.57 -10.51
CA VAL A 281 3.25 -18.26 -10.18
C VAL A 281 4.75 -18.25 -10.44
N ALA A 282 5.50 -19.16 -9.84
CA ALA A 282 6.96 -19.22 -9.91
C ALA A 282 7.40 -20.69 -9.86
N PRO A 283 7.50 -21.38 -11.01
CA PRO A 283 7.84 -22.79 -11.06
C PRO A 283 9.28 -23.07 -10.56
N LEU A 284 9.51 -24.27 -10.01
CA LEU A 284 10.83 -24.69 -9.48
C LEU A 284 11.95 -24.60 -10.52
N SER A 285 11.63 -24.75 -11.80
CA SER A 285 12.59 -24.62 -12.90
C SER A 285 13.21 -23.21 -13.00
N GLY A 286 12.61 -22.21 -12.36
CA GLY A 286 13.02 -20.81 -12.47
C GLY A 286 12.73 -20.18 -13.82
N LYS A 287 12.11 -20.92 -14.76
CA LYS A 287 11.75 -20.42 -16.09
C LYS A 287 10.24 -20.36 -16.24
N GLY A 288 9.75 -19.19 -16.70
CA GLY A 288 8.31 -18.96 -16.91
C GLY A 288 7.55 -18.74 -15.60
N GLY A 289 6.22 -18.86 -15.67
CA GLY A 289 5.31 -18.55 -14.58
C GLY A 289 4.77 -17.14 -14.63
N LEU A 290 3.68 -16.93 -13.89
CA LEU A 290 2.96 -15.65 -13.93
C LEU A 290 3.81 -14.49 -13.41
N LEU A 291 4.67 -14.74 -12.42
CA LEU A 291 5.56 -13.73 -11.87
C LEU A 291 6.57 -13.23 -12.92
N ALA A 292 7.22 -14.15 -13.64
CA ALA A 292 8.17 -13.79 -14.70
C ALA A 292 7.46 -13.04 -15.85
N GLU A 293 6.26 -13.49 -16.26
CA GLU A 293 5.46 -12.81 -17.28
C GLU A 293 5.11 -11.37 -16.88
N VAL A 294 4.75 -11.15 -15.62
CA VAL A 294 4.46 -9.79 -15.09
C VAL A 294 5.74 -8.96 -14.99
N ASP A 295 6.87 -9.56 -14.62
CA ASP A 295 8.15 -8.86 -14.57
C ASP A 295 8.57 -8.37 -15.96
N ASP A 296 8.46 -9.23 -16.98
CA ASP A 296 8.78 -8.87 -18.37
C ASP A 296 7.86 -7.75 -18.87
N MET A 297 6.56 -7.87 -18.63
CA MET A 297 5.60 -6.83 -19.02
C MET A 297 5.83 -5.51 -18.29
N TYR A 298 6.18 -5.56 -17.01
CA TYR A 298 6.47 -4.36 -16.23
C TYR A 298 7.79 -3.71 -16.68
N ALA A 299 8.80 -4.51 -17.01
CA ALA A 299 10.07 -4.01 -17.55
C ALA A 299 9.86 -3.26 -18.89
N GLU A 300 9.03 -3.80 -19.78
CA GLU A 300 8.65 -3.10 -21.01
C GLU A 300 7.89 -1.80 -20.73
N PHE A 301 6.95 -1.84 -19.79
CA PHE A 301 6.12 -0.70 -19.42
C PHE A 301 6.94 0.45 -18.79
N ILE A 302 7.87 0.16 -17.87
CA ILE A 302 8.68 1.21 -17.22
C ILE A 302 9.60 1.92 -18.22
N VAL A 303 10.11 1.19 -19.22
CA VAL A 303 10.91 1.80 -20.30
C VAL A 303 10.03 2.71 -21.17
N ALA A 304 8.84 2.26 -21.56
CA ALA A 304 7.93 3.02 -22.40
C ALA A 304 7.35 4.27 -21.68
N ALA A 305 7.17 4.21 -20.37
CA ALA A 305 6.57 5.28 -19.57
C ALA A 305 7.61 6.14 -18.83
N ASP A 306 8.91 5.91 -19.05
CA ASP A 306 10.03 6.58 -18.34
C ASP A 306 9.90 6.50 -16.80
N ILE A 307 9.48 5.33 -16.30
CA ILE A 307 9.34 5.05 -14.86
C ILE A 307 10.72 4.62 -14.32
N PRO A 308 11.18 5.17 -13.18
CA PRO A 308 12.42 4.70 -12.56
C PRO A 308 12.37 3.20 -12.21
N ALA A 309 13.42 2.47 -12.58
CA ALA A 309 13.53 1.02 -12.31
C ALA A 309 13.52 0.67 -10.80
N SER A 310 13.75 1.67 -9.93
CA SER A 310 13.66 1.51 -8.47
C SER A 310 12.23 1.34 -7.95
N ILE A 311 11.22 1.64 -8.77
CA ILE A 311 9.80 1.53 -8.38
C ILE A 311 9.34 0.10 -8.64
N PRO A 312 8.95 -0.66 -7.60
CA PRO A 312 8.52 -2.04 -7.77
C PRO A 312 7.09 -2.11 -8.34
N SER A 313 6.82 -3.14 -9.15
CA SER A 313 5.46 -3.52 -9.50
C SER A 313 4.74 -4.09 -8.28
N ARG A 314 3.64 -3.47 -7.85
CA ARG A 314 2.82 -4.01 -6.74
C ARG A 314 2.19 -5.34 -7.11
N LEU A 315 1.85 -5.56 -8.38
CA LEU A 315 1.34 -6.86 -8.84
C LEU A 315 2.42 -7.94 -8.72
N ALA A 316 3.65 -7.67 -9.18
CA ALA A 316 4.75 -8.61 -9.04
C ALA A 316 5.10 -8.88 -7.57
N THR A 317 5.05 -7.87 -6.70
CA THR A 317 5.23 -8.02 -5.25
C THR A 317 4.14 -8.92 -4.64
N GLN A 318 2.87 -8.75 -5.02
CA GLN A 318 1.79 -9.62 -4.58
C GLN A 318 2.02 -11.08 -5.03
N LEU A 319 2.40 -11.28 -6.30
CA LEU A 319 2.69 -12.63 -6.82
C LEU A 319 3.90 -13.27 -6.12
N ALA A 320 4.94 -12.49 -5.83
CA ALA A 320 6.06 -12.94 -5.01
C ALA A 320 5.62 -13.35 -3.59
N GLY A 321 4.67 -12.62 -2.99
CA GLY A 321 4.04 -12.97 -1.71
C GLY A 321 3.30 -14.32 -1.76
N ILE A 322 2.55 -14.58 -2.83
CA ILE A 322 1.88 -15.87 -3.04
C ILE A 322 2.90 -17.01 -3.20
N ALA A 323 4.02 -16.75 -3.90
CA ALA A 323 5.10 -17.74 -4.04
C ALA A 323 5.83 -17.96 -2.70
N CYS A 324 6.13 -16.90 -1.93
CA CYS A 324 6.70 -16.98 -0.58
C CYS A 324 5.85 -17.89 0.32
N GLU A 325 4.55 -17.63 0.42
CA GLU A 325 3.58 -18.41 1.19
C GLU A 325 3.49 -19.87 0.67
N GLY A 326 3.36 -20.04 -0.62
CA GLY A 326 3.23 -21.35 -1.25
C GLY A 326 4.45 -22.23 -1.06
N TYR A 327 5.67 -21.68 -1.18
CA TYR A 327 6.91 -22.42 -0.96
C TYR A 327 7.15 -22.72 0.52
N ALA A 328 6.80 -21.81 1.44
CA ALA A 328 6.84 -22.05 2.87
C ALA A 328 5.90 -23.21 3.26
N ASN A 329 4.66 -23.20 2.77
CA ASN A 329 3.69 -24.28 3.03
C ASN A 329 4.08 -25.64 2.39
N THR A 330 4.90 -25.64 1.34
CA THR A 330 5.41 -26.87 0.72
C THR A 330 6.81 -27.25 1.19
N LYS A 331 7.34 -26.57 2.24
CA LYS A 331 8.64 -26.81 2.85
C LYS A 331 9.82 -26.70 1.87
N LYS A 332 9.70 -25.84 0.86
CA LYS A 332 10.78 -25.50 -0.08
C LYS A 332 11.47 -24.21 0.39
N TRP A 333 12.14 -24.31 1.53
CA TRP A 333 12.62 -23.19 2.33
C TRP A 333 13.52 -22.21 1.58
N GLU A 334 14.49 -22.71 0.80
CA GLU A 334 15.39 -21.86 0.00
C GLU A 334 14.64 -21.02 -1.04
N LYS A 335 13.62 -21.62 -1.68
CA LYS A 335 12.76 -20.88 -2.62
C LYS A 335 11.86 -19.87 -1.90
N ALA A 336 11.32 -20.25 -0.76
CA ALA A 336 10.53 -19.34 0.07
C ALA A 336 11.36 -18.10 0.46
N LEU A 337 12.60 -18.28 0.95
CA LEU A 337 13.49 -17.19 1.33
C LEU A 337 13.69 -16.18 0.21
N GLY A 338 13.94 -16.63 -1.03
CA GLY A 338 14.15 -15.74 -2.16
C GLY A 338 12.91 -14.91 -2.50
N HIS A 339 11.72 -15.52 -2.49
CA HIS A 339 10.47 -14.79 -2.78
C HIS A 339 10.02 -13.90 -1.62
N CYS A 340 10.22 -14.33 -0.36
CA CYS A 340 9.93 -13.50 0.81
C CYS A 340 10.85 -12.27 0.85
N ALA A 341 12.16 -12.42 0.54
CA ALA A 341 13.10 -11.31 0.46
C ALA A 341 12.63 -10.25 -0.56
N ARG A 342 12.19 -10.69 -1.74
CA ARG A 342 11.66 -9.79 -2.75
C ARG A 342 10.43 -8.98 -2.28
N VAL A 343 9.55 -9.58 -1.48
CA VAL A 343 8.41 -8.85 -0.89
C VAL A 343 8.92 -7.82 0.10
N LEU A 344 9.89 -8.20 0.95
CA LEU A 344 10.43 -7.34 1.99
C LEU A 344 11.32 -6.20 1.45
N ASP A 345 11.88 -6.35 0.26
CA ASP A 345 12.57 -5.27 -0.45
C ASP A 345 11.58 -4.15 -0.86
N ALA A 346 10.34 -4.52 -1.19
CA ALA A 346 9.29 -3.57 -1.56
C ALA A 346 8.46 -3.08 -0.36
N ASP A 347 8.25 -3.94 0.64
CA ASP A 347 7.48 -3.68 1.86
C ASP A 347 8.16 -4.34 3.06
N PRO A 348 9.10 -3.63 3.71
CA PRO A 348 9.91 -4.17 4.82
C PRO A 348 9.10 -4.57 6.07
N GLU A 349 7.86 -4.07 6.21
CA GLU A 349 6.99 -4.33 7.35
C GLU A 349 5.91 -5.38 7.05
N ASN A 350 6.00 -6.08 5.92
CA ASN A 350 5.04 -7.11 5.54
C ASN A 350 5.06 -8.29 6.51
N VAL A 351 4.05 -8.35 7.38
CA VAL A 351 3.95 -9.34 8.47
C VAL A 351 3.92 -10.78 7.94
N ASP A 352 3.21 -11.05 6.85
CA ASP A 352 3.11 -12.39 6.28
C ASP A 352 4.45 -12.85 5.69
N ALA A 353 5.14 -11.97 4.96
CA ALA A 353 6.46 -12.26 4.40
C ALA A 353 7.52 -12.45 5.49
N LEU A 354 7.54 -11.58 6.52
CA LEU A 354 8.43 -11.72 7.68
C LEU A 354 8.18 -13.05 8.41
N GLY A 355 6.90 -13.41 8.61
CA GLY A 355 6.54 -14.66 9.26
C GLY A 355 7.00 -15.90 8.49
N ASN A 356 6.79 -15.93 7.17
CA ASN A 356 7.23 -17.03 6.32
C ASN A 356 8.76 -17.07 6.19
N GLN A 357 9.43 -15.91 6.14
CA GLN A 357 10.88 -15.82 6.14
C GLN A 357 11.47 -16.35 7.45
N PHE A 358 10.90 -15.97 8.59
CA PHE A 358 11.32 -16.48 9.89
C PHE A 358 11.22 -18.00 9.95
N ASP A 359 10.07 -18.56 9.58
CA ASP A 359 9.85 -20.02 9.59
C ASP A 359 10.84 -20.73 8.66
N ALA A 360 11.14 -20.17 7.49
CA ALA A 360 12.12 -20.71 6.56
C ALA A 360 13.57 -20.61 7.07
N LEU A 361 13.93 -19.53 7.76
CA LEU A 361 15.25 -19.35 8.37
C LEU A 361 15.50 -20.35 9.51
N LEU A 362 14.48 -20.63 10.31
CA LEU A 362 14.58 -21.68 11.35
C LEU A 362 14.85 -23.06 10.76
N GLU A 363 14.14 -23.43 9.71
CA GLU A 363 14.25 -24.75 9.08
C GLU A 363 15.53 -24.90 8.21
N THR A 364 16.22 -23.78 7.93
CA THR A 364 17.54 -23.77 7.25
C THR A 364 18.71 -23.49 8.21
N ASP A 365 18.47 -23.60 9.51
CA ASP A 365 19.46 -23.45 10.61
C ASP A 365 20.19 -22.08 10.63
N LYS A 366 19.53 -21.02 10.12
CA LYS A 366 20.03 -19.64 10.09
C LYS A 366 19.55 -18.85 11.32
N LEU A 367 19.85 -19.34 12.52
CA LEU A 367 19.26 -18.85 13.80
C LEU A 367 19.48 -17.36 14.06
N ASN A 368 20.66 -16.81 13.72
CA ASN A 368 20.94 -15.38 13.91
C ASN A 368 20.09 -14.49 13.01
N GLN A 369 19.85 -14.93 11.75
CA GLN A 369 18.97 -14.20 10.83
C GLN A 369 17.51 -14.34 11.24
N ALA A 370 17.10 -15.50 11.75
CA ALA A 370 15.77 -15.73 12.28
C ALA A 370 15.47 -14.79 13.46
N GLU A 371 16.41 -14.58 14.37
CA GLU A 371 16.24 -13.63 15.48
C GLU A 371 16.05 -12.19 15.00
N ALA A 372 16.89 -11.73 14.09
CA ALA A 372 16.76 -10.39 13.50
C ALA A 372 15.41 -10.22 12.77
N THR A 373 14.94 -11.29 12.10
CA THR A 373 13.64 -11.29 11.42
C THR A 373 12.48 -11.30 12.42
N LEU A 374 12.60 -12.03 13.53
CA LEU A 374 11.58 -12.02 14.60
C LEU A 374 11.43 -10.63 15.22
N ALA A 375 12.53 -9.95 15.50
CA ALA A 375 12.49 -8.58 16.03
C ALA A 375 11.76 -7.60 15.09
N LYS A 376 12.02 -7.69 13.77
CA LYS A 376 11.29 -6.92 12.76
C LYS A 376 9.79 -7.28 12.72
N LEU A 377 9.49 -8.58 12.80
CA LEU A 377 8.11 -9.07 12.78
C LEU A 377 7.32 -8.58 14.01
N GLU A 378 7.94 -8.56 15.18
CA GLU A 378 7.34 -8.05 16.41
C GLU A 378 7.07 -6.54 16.32
N SER A 379 8.03 -5.77 15.78
CA SER A 379 7.87 -4.33 15.54
C SER A 379 6.73 -4.04 14.56
N ALA A 380 6.69 -4.74 13.42
CA ALA A 380 5.65 -4.57 12.40
C ALA A 380 4.26 -4.97 12.93
N ALA A 381 4.17 -6.06 13.72
CA ALA A 381 2.92 -6.51 14.32
C ALA A 381 2.38 -5.58 15.42
N ALA A 382 3.24 -4.85 16.12
CA ALA A 382 2.84 -3.89 17.15
C ALA A 382 2.15 -2.64 16.55
N GLY A 383 2.50 -2.27 15.32
CA GLY A 383 1.89 -1.14 14.60
C GLY A 383 0.51 -1.42 14.02
N GLY A 384 0.12 -2.66 13.84
CA GLY A 384 -1.15 -3.05 13.20
C GLY A 384 -1.91 -4.09 14.00
N GLY A 385 -2.67 -3.67 15.01
CA GLY A 385 -3.78 -4.38 15.70
C GLY A 385 -3.83 -5.92 15.61
N GLY A 386 -2.72 -6.62 15.91
CA GLY A 386 -2.65 -8.07 15.92
C GLY A 386 -3.54 -8.64 17.01
N GLY A 387 -4.70 -9.18 16.65
CA GLY A 387 -5.60 -9.85 17.58
C GLY A 387 -4.92 -10.99 18.33
N SER A 388 -5.57 -11.53 19.37
CA SER A 388 -5.05 -12.60 20.27
C SER A 388 -4.39 -13.78 19.52
N MET A 389 -4.86 -14.13 18.33
CA MET A 389 -4.30 -15.19 17.48
C MET A 389 -2.91 -14.83 16.91
N GLY A 390 -2.65 -13.54 16.67
CA GLY A 390 -1.34 -13.05 16.25
C GLY A 390 -0.31 -13.15 17.38
N GLN A 391 -0.71 -12.82 18.59
CA GLN A 391 0.14 -12.90 19.80
C GLN A 391 0.53 -14.35 20.12
N GLN A 392 -0.41 -15.29 19.98
CA GLN A 392 -0.12 -16.71 20.19
C GLN A 392 0.93 -17.24 19.19
N LYS A 393 0.77 -16.98 17.91
CA LYS A 393 1.75 -17.38 16.89
C LYS A 393 3.12 -16.76 17.14
N MET A 394 3.17 -15.52 17.63
CA MET A 394 4.40 -14.83 17.95
C MET A 394 5.12 -15.51 19.13
N HIS A 395 4.37 -15.85 20.18
CA HIS A 395 4.89 -16.59 21.33
C HIS A 395 5.43 -17.97 20.92
N GLU A 396 4.71 -18.70 20.07
CA GLU A 396 5.14 -20.00 19.53
C GLU A 396 6.47 -19.89 18.75
N ARG A 397 6.60 -18.85 17.89
CA ARG A 397 7.83 -18.59 17.12
C ARG A 397 9.01 -18.26 18.01
N ARG A 398 8.81 -17.41 19.02
CA ARG A 398 9.85 -17.07 20.00
C ARG A 398 10.32 -18.31 20.76
N SER A 399 9.39 -19.09 21.30
CA SER A 399 9.67 -20.32 22.03
C SER A 399 10.43 -21.34 21.16
N LYS A 400 10.04 -21.47 19.87
CA LYS A 400 10.75 -22.35 18.93
C LYS A 400 12.20 -21.89 18.69
N LEU A 401 12.43 -20.59 18.48
CA LEU A 401 13.77 -20.03 18.33
C LEU A 401 14.63 -20.25 19.57
N GLU A 402 14.11 -19.95 20.76
CA GLU A 402 14.81 -20.14 22.03
C GLU A 402 15.19 -21.60 22.26
N ASN A 403 14.27 -22.53 21.96
CA ASN A 403 14.54 -23.97 22.03
C ASN A 403 15.64 -24.41 21.08
N LEU A 404 15.62 -23.96 19.82
CA LEU A 404 16.67 -24.30 18.83
C LEU A 404 18.01 -23.70 19.22
N ARG A 405 18.06 -22.47 19.71
CA ARG A 405 19.29 -21.85 20.24
C ARG A 405 19.86 -22.61 21.41
N ARG A 406 19.02 -23.01 22.34
CA ARG A 406 19.42 -23.83 23.48
C ARG A 406 20.05 -25.14 23.02
N LEU A 407 19.42 -25.80 22.02
CA LEU A 407 19.99 -27.03 21.44
C LEU A 407 21.30 -26.78 20.72
N ALA A 408 21.42 -25.66 19.98
CA ALA A 408 22.66 -25.31 19.26
C ALA A 408 23.81 -24.89 20.21
N SER A 409 23.49 -24.28 21.35
CA SER A 409 24.47 -23.86 22.35
C SER A 409 24.89 -25.01 23.29
N ARG A 410 24.21 -26.17 23.19
CA ARG A 410 24.44 -27.32 24.05
C ARG A 410 25.82 -27.90 23.79
N LYS A 411 26.58 -28.06 24.87
CA LYS A 411 27.90 -28.72 24.81
C LYS A 411 27.71 -30.22 24.61
N ASP A 412 28.42 -30.79 23.66
CA ASP A 412 28.49 -32.25 23.49
C ASP A 412 29.45 -32.86 24.49
N TYR A 413 28.95 -33.30 25.65
CA TYR A 413 29.75 -33.84 26.73
C TYR A 413 30.47 -35.14 26.34
N TYR A 414 29.86 -35.96 25.46
CA TYR A 414 30.54 -37.17 24.95
C TYR A 414 31.74 -36.83 24.08
N LYS A 415 31.60 -35.81 23.23
CA LYS A 415 32.68 -35.31 22.37
C LYS A 415 33.77 -34.60 23.19
N ILE A 416 33.40 -33.88 24.25
CA ILE A 416 34.38 -33.21 25.12
C ILE A 416 35.28 -34.24 25.81
N LEU A 417 34.73 -35.38 26.27
CA LEU A 417 35.51 -36.46 26.89
C LEU A 417 36.10 -37.45 25.87
N ASP A 418 35.84 -37.28 24.58
CA ASP A 418 36.31 -38.20 23.52
C ASP A 418 35.87 -39.66 23.79
N VAL A 419 34.57 -39.82 24.14
CA VAL A 419 33.96 -41.14 24.40
C VAL A 419 32.68 -41.32 23.54
N PRO A 420 32.36 -42.56 23.15
CA PRO A 420 31.10 -42.82 22.44
C PRO A 420 29.89 -42.65 23.35
N LYS A 421 28.69 -42.45 22.74
CA LYS A 421 27.45 -42.20 23.48
C LYS A 421 27.01 -43.37 24.38
N ASP A 422 27.42 -44.57 24.04
CA ASP A 422 27.18 -45.81 24.79
C ASP A 422 28.29 -46.15 25.79
N ALA A 423 29.25 -45.24 26.02
CA ALA A 423 30.36 -45.44 26.95
C ALA A 423 29.88 -45.77 28.36
N THR A 424 30.53 -46.75 28.97
CA THR A 424 30.31 -47.13 30.37
C THR A 424 30.88 -46.09 31.33
N SER A 425 30.38 -46.04 32.57
CA SER A 425 30.88 -45.12 33.61
C SER A 425 32.39 -45.33 33.85
N ALA A 426 32.90 -46.57 33.65
CA ALA A 426 34.33 -46.85 33.75
C ALA A 426 35.16 -46.21 32.62
N GLU A 427 34.65 -46.21 31.40
CA GLU A 427 35.27 -45.56 30.23
C GLU A 427 35.24 -44.04 30.37
N VAL A 428 34.12 -43.46 30.76
CA VAL A 428 33.99 -42.03 31.08
C VAL A 428 35.02 -41.60 32.13
N LYS A 429 35.17 -42.36 33.22
CA LYS A 429 36.14 -42.08 34.28
C LYS A 429 37.60 -42.20 33.80
N ARG A 430 37.87 -43.15 32.90
CA ARG A 430 39.22 -43.32 32.32
C ARG A 430 39.56 -42.17 31.38
N ALA A 431 38.65 -41.78 30.51
CA ALA A 431 38.77 -40.65 29.59
C ALA A 431 38.98 -39.34 30.35
N TYR A 432 38.16 -39.07 31.38
CA TYR A 432 38.35 -37.92 32.25
C TYR A 432 39.73 -37.84 32.87
N ARG A 433 40.23 -38.93 33.48
CA ARG A 433 41.59 -38.94 34.08
C ARG A 433 42.67 -38.60 33.08
N LYS A 434 42.56 -39.13 31.86
CA LYS A 434 43.53 -38.87 30.78
C LYS A 434 43.49 -37.39 30.38
N LEU A 435 42.32 -36.84 30.12
CA LEU A 435 42.13 -35.45 29.71
C LEU A 435 42.45 -34.45 30.84
N ALA A 436 42.05 -34.75 32.07
CA ALA A 436 42.36 -33.91 33.23
C ALA A 436 43.89 -33.83 33.48
N HIS A 437 44.62 -34.92 33.27
CA HIS A 437 46.10 -34.89 33.35
C HIS A 437 46.72 -34.06 32.21
N GLN A 438 46.16 -34.15 31.01
CA GLN A 438 46.67 -33.46 29.83
C GLN A 438 46.39 -31.93 29.89
N TRP A 439 45.21 -31.55 30.37
CA TRP A 439 44.71 -30.15 30.36
C TRP A 439 44.81 -29.48 31.74
N HIS A 440 45.55 -30.07 32.70
CA HIS A 440 45.72 -29.44 34.01
C HIS A 440 46.51 -28.13 33.89
N PRO A 441 46.00 -26.97 34.41
CA PRO A 441 46.63 -25.67 34.27
C PRO A 441 48.13 -25.64 34.69
N ASP A 442 48.48 -26.39 35.74
CA ASP A 442 49.86 -26.45 36.24
C ASP A 442 50.79 -27.41 35.46
N ARG A 443 50.25 -28.25 34.60
CA ARG A 443 51.01 -29.30 33.86
C ARG A 443 51.00 -29.10 32.35
N TYR A 444 50.09 -28.28 31.84
CA TYR A 444 50.01 -28.01 30.42
C TYR A 444 51.26 -27.26 29.93
N ARG A 445 51.88 -27.78 28.88
CA ARG A 445 53.11 -27.21 28.30
C ARG A 445 52.93 -26.85 26.80
N GLY A 446 51.72 -26.69 26.33
CA GLY A 446 51.47 -26.27 24.95
C GLY A 446 51.37 -24.75 24.82
N ASP A 447 51.11 -24.27 23.59
CA ASP A 447 51.14 -22.84 23.22
C ASP A 447 49.84 -22.08 23.53
N LEU A 448 48.82 -22.72 24.14
CA LEU A 448 47.55 -22.06 24.44
C LEU A 448 47.67 -21.17 25.68
N PRO A 449 46.97 -20.00 25.66
CA PRO A 449 46.89 -19.13 26.83
C PRO A 449 46.28 -19.86 28.03
N LYS A 450 46.70 -19.50 29.23
CA LYS A 450 46.24 -20.12 30.48
C LYS A 450 44.72 -20.10 30.62
N GLU A 451 44.07 -19.02 30.22
CA GLU A 451 42.62 -18.86 30.24
C GLU A 451 41.90 -19.89 29.37
N GLU A 452 42.44 -20.23 28.20
CA GLU A 452 41.86 -21.26 27.33
C GLU A 452 42.05 -22.66 27.88
N VAL A 453 43.17 -22.93 28.55
CA VAL A 453 43.42 -24.20 29.23
C VAL A 453 42.47 -24.37 30.42
N GLU A 454 42.27 -23.34 31.23
CA GLU A 454 41.31 -23.32 32.32
C GLU A 454 39.85 -23.54 31.82
N LYS A 455 39.47 -22.92 30.71
CA LYS A 455 38.17 -23.12 30.07
C LYS A 455 37.97 -24.56 29.58
N LYS A 456 38.99 -25.16 28.91
CA LYS A 456 38.93 -26.55 28.49
C LYS A 456 38.86 -27.50 29.70
N MET A 457 39.61 -27.24 30.76
CA MET A 457 39.52 -28.04 31.97
C MET A 457 38.16 -27.93 32.66
N ALA A 458 37.57 -26.75 32.69
CA ALA A 458 36.21 -26.56 33.19
C ALA A 458 35.17 -27.35 32.37
N ASP A 459 35.29 -27.35 31.03
CA ASP A 459 34.41 -28.12 30.14
C ASP A 459 34.58 -29.64 30.36
N ILE A 460 35.81 -30.14 30.57
CA ILE A 460 36.08 -31.53 30.88
C ILE A 460 35.48 -31.94 32.23
N ASN A 461 35.61 -31.11 33.26
CA ASN A 461 35.02 -31.35 34.58
C ASN A 461 33.47 -31.39 34.51
N LEU A 462 32.89 -30.46 33.79
CA LEU A 462 31.46 -30.38 33.59
C LEU A 462 30.90 -31.62 32.84
N ALA A 463 31.59 -32.03 31.78
CA ALA A 463 31.23 -33.23 31.01
C ALA A 463 31.31 -34.50 31.87
N TYR A 464 32.33 -34.60 32.72
CA TYR A 464 32.48 -35.73 33.65
C TYR A 464 31.38 -35.75 34.70
N GLU A 465 31.04 -34.60 35.30
CA GLU A 465 29.96 -34.48 36.28
C GLU A 465 28.62 -34.96 35.74
N VAL A 466 28.28 -34.52 34.52
CA VAL A 466 27.02 -34.89 33.90
C VAL A 466 26.96 -36.35 33.49
N LEU A 467 28.05 -36.89 32.89
CA LEU A 467 28.06 -38.27 32.34
C LEU A 467 28.31 -39.34 33.42
N MET A 468 28.76 -38.98 34.61
CA MET A 468 28.97 -39.89 35.72
C MET A 468 27.75 -40.07 36.62
N ASP A 469 26.85 -39.11 36.63
CA ASP A 469 25.59 -39.16 37.34
C ASP A 469 24.51 -39.72 36.44
N ASP A 470 23.95 -40.88 36.79
CA ASP A 470 22.97 -41.60 35.95
C ASP A 470 21.71 -40.77 35.69
N GLU A 471 21.26 -39.96 36.66
CA GLU A 471 20.06 -39.10 36.49
C GLU A 471 20.37 -37.92 35.58
N LYS A 472 21.53 -37.25 35.76
CA LYS A 472 21.97 -36.13 34.92
C LYS A 472 22.26 -36.62 33.50
N ARG A 473 22.89 -37.78 33.33
CA ARG A 473 23.16 -38.42 32.05
C ARG A 473 21.84 -38.74 31.32
N ALA A 474 20.90 -39.38 31.99
CA ALA A 474 19.58 -39.70 31.44
C ALA A 474 18.79 -38.44 31.07
N SER A 475 18.90 -37.37 31.85
CA SER A 475 18.32 -36.05 31.53
C SER A 475 18.99 -35.43 30.31
N TYR A 476 20.32 -35.45 30.28
CA TYR A 476 21.11 -34.96 29.14
C TYR A 476 20.78 -35.74 27.85
N ASP A 477 20.72 -37.08 27.90
CA ASP A 477 20.40 -37.93 26.75
C ASP A 477 18.95 -37.70 26.23
N ARG A 478 18.01 -37.32 27.11
CA ARG A 478 16.67 -36.90 26.74
C ARG A 478 16.57 -35.48 26.14
N GLY A 479 17.69 -34.74 26.11
CA GLY A 479 17.73 -33.40 25.53
C GLY A 479 17.79 -32.24 26.52
N PHE A 480 17.84 -32.51 27.83
CA PHE A 480 17.91 -31.48 28.87
C PHE A 480 19.33 -31.41 29.47
N ASP A 481 19.99 -30.26 29.29
CA ASP A 481 21.32 -30.08 29.93
C ASP A 481 21.09 -29.65 31.40
N PRO A 482 21.52 -30.48 32.39
CA PRO A 482 21.37 -30.16 33.81
C PRO A 482 22.13 -28.91 34.25
N ASN A 483 23.08 -28.44 33.45
CA ASN A 483 23.92 -27.26 33.73
C ASN A 483 23.51 -26.04 32.89
N ASP A 484 22.39 -26.09 32.18
CA ASP A 484 21.84 -24.92 31.46
C ASP A 484 21.29 -23.91 32.50
N PRO A 485 21.89 -22.71 32.62
CA PRO A 485 21.42 -21.69 33.58
C PRO A 485 20.02 -21.19 33.29
N THR A 486 19.48 -21.45 32.11
CA THR A 486 18.11 -21.05 31.70
C THR A 486 17.08 -22.13 31.98
N GLY A 487 17.42 -23.20 32.71
CA GLY A 487 16.71 -24.42 33.02
C GLY A 487 15.19 -24.29 33.05
N GLY A 488 14.55 -24.42 31.86
CA GLY A 488 13.13 -24.65 31.75
C GLY A 488 12.82 -26.10 32.10
N ALA A 489 12.03 -26.34 33.13
CA ALA A 489 11.45 -27.63 33.41
C ALA A 489 10.77 -28.19 32.18
N GLY A 490 11.19 -29.37 31.71
CA GLY A 490 10.56 -30.09 30.61
C GLY A 490 9.07 -30.36 30.90
N PRO A 491 8.22 -30.54 29.90
CA PRO A 491 6.83 -30.86 30.09
C PRO A 491 6.70 -32.23 30.75
N GLY A 492 6.48 -32.28 32.09
CA GLY A 492 6.17 -33.51 32.83
C GLY A 492 6.93 -33.74 34.13
N GLY A 493 7.65 -32.78 34.68
CA GLY A 493 8.22 -32.91 36.02
C GLY A 493 7.25 -32.44 37.12
N PRO A 494 7.01 -33.19 38.21
CA PRO A 494 6.29 -32.69 39.34
C PRO A 494 7.09 -31.57 39.99
N GLY A 495 6.40 -30.48 40.25
CA GLY A 495 6.95 -29.25 40.77
C GLY A 495 7.73 -29.40 42.06
N SER A 496 8.56 -28.43 42.28
CA SER A 496 9.12 -28.00 43.54
C SER A 496 10.29 -28.81 44.10
N PHE A 497 11.49 -28.39 43.74
CA PHE A 497 12.54 -28.35 44.74
C PHE A 497 13.10 -26.92 44.80
N GLY A 498 12.90 -26.36 45.98
CA GLY A 498 13.24 -25.00 46.35
C GLY A 498 14.71 -24.67 46.15
N GLY A 499 14.93 -23.38 45.92
CA GLY A 499 16.20 -22.75 45.64
C GLY A 499 17.36 -23.21 46.53
N PHE A 500 18.44 -23.50 45.85
CA PHE A 500 19.76 -23.41 46.47
C PHE A 500 20.54 -22.33 45.74
N GLY A 501 20.70 -21.23 46.46
CA GLY A 501 21.46 -20.07 46.03
C GLY A 501 22.91 -20.45 45.72
N SER A 502 23.39 -19.85 44.68
CA SER A 502 24.80 -19.76 44.32
C SER A 502 25.67 -19.32 45.49
N GLN A 503 26.46 -20.24 46.01
CA GLN A 503 27.65 -19.88 46.77
C GLN A 503 28.88 -20.59 46.20
N PRO A 504 29.98 -19.89 46.05
CA PRO A 504 31.23 -20.49 45.59
C PRO A 504 31.79 -21.39 46.67
N PHE A 505 32.15 -22.62 46.30
CA PHE A 505 32.80 -23.56 47.20
C PHE A 505 34.20 -23.04 47.59
N MET A 506 34.28 -22.40 48.80
CA MET A 506 35.53 -22.26 49.51
C MET A 506 35.78 -23.55 50.34
N PHE A 507 36.86 -24.22 50.06
CA PHE A 507 37.45 -25.23 50.94
C PHE A 507 37.65 -24.62 52.33
N ARG A 508 36.97 -25.14 53.34
CA ARG A 508 37.29 -24.85 54.75
C ARG A 508 37.56 -26.15 55.48
N GLN A 509 38.79 -26.29 55.86
CA GLN A 509 39.30 -27.31 56.74
C GLN A 509 38.95 -26.99 58.17
N GLY A 510 38.29 -27.95 58.86
CA GLY A 510 38.40 -28.24 60.27
C GLY A 510 37.76 -27.29 61.31
N ALA A 511 36.96 -27.87 62.12
CA ALA A 511 36.81 -27.84 63.59
C ALA A 511 35.45 -27.36 64.19
N GLN A 512 34.77 -28.34 64.74
CA GLN A 512 34.13 -28.42 66.09
C GLN A 512 33.13 -27.35 66.59
N HIS A 513 31.96 -27.88 66.95
CA HIS A 513 31.04 -27.50 68.05
C HIS A 513 30.28 -26.17 68.00
N GLY A 514 28.93 -26.28 68.02
CA GLY A 514 28.05 -25.20 68.45
C GLY A 514 26.57 -25.40 68.06
N LYS A 515 25.72 -25.49 69.04
CA LYS A 515 24.29 -25.81 69.07
C LYS A 515 23.40 -24.87 68.20
N PRO A 516 22.21 -25.32 67.77
CA PRO A 516 21.28 -24.53 67.01
C PRO A 516 20.47 -23.55 67.87
N VAL A 517 20.31 -22.32 67.41
CA VAL A 517 19.39 -21.33 67.99
C VAL A 517 18.22 -21.14 67.02
N PHE A 518 17.05 -21.41 67.52
CA PHE A 518 15.74 -21.21 66.91
C PHE A 518 15.40 -19.73 67.00
N PHE A 519 15.09 -19.08 65.88
CA PHE A 519 14.37 -17.80 65.90
C PHE A 519 13.03 -17.94 65.20
N GLN A 520 11.99 -17.82 66.02
CA GLN A 520 10.61 -17.71 65.65
C GLN A 520 10.30 -16.22 65.45
N GLN A 521 9.84 -15.80 64.32
CA GLN A 521 9.27 -14.46 64.13
C GLN A 521 7.83 -14.57 63.63
N GLN A 522 6.98 -14.12 64.52
CA GLN A 522 5.55 -13.93 64.44
C GLN A 522 5.26 -12.52 63.87
N GLY A 523 4.20 -12.36 63.09
CA GLY A 523 3.67 -11.04 62.72
C GLY A 523 2.81 -11.15 61.49
N SER A 524 1.55 -11.36 61.62
CA SER A 524 0.46 -10.41 61.75
C SER A 524 0.08 -9.65 60.47
N GLY A 525 -1.01 -10.06 59.82
CA GLY A 525 -2.25 -9.31 59.68
C GLY A 525 -2.33 -8.31 58.51
N GLY A 526 -3.32 -8.51 57.66
CA GLY A 526 -3.84 -7.43 56.83
C GLY A 526 -4.51 -7.90 55.52
N GLY A 527 -5.76 -8.38 55.67
CA GLY A 527 -6.63 -8.64 54.51
C GLY A 527 -7.15 -7.33 53.91
N GLN A 528 -7.18 -7.25 52.60
CA GLN A 528 -8.09 -6.35 51.88
C GLN A 528 -8.86 -7.14 50.84
N GLN A 529 -10.13 -7.24 51.11
CA GLN A 529 -11.20 -7.75 50.28
C GLN A 529 -11.49 -6.72 49.17
N PHE A 530 -11.40 -7.11 47.91
CA PHE A 530 -11.99 -6.34 46.80
C PHE A 530 -13.27 -7.03 46.35
N SER A 531 -14.40 -6.36 46.62
CA SER A 531 -15.73 -6.73 46.14
C SER A 531 -15.92 -6.24 44.71
N PHE A 532 -16.35 -7.13 43.82
CA PHE A 532 -16.87 -6.79 42.50
C PHE A 532 -18.35 -6.42 42.59
N GLN A 533 -18.70 -5.22 42.14
CA GLN A 533 -20.08 -4.78 41.99
C GLN A 533 -20.42 -4.72 40.50
N PHE A 534 -21.36 -5.57 40.08
CA PHE A 534 -22.02 -5.52 38.77
C PHE A 534 -23.06 -4.39 38.74
N GLY A 535 -23.04 -3.57 37.74
CA GLY A 535 -24.10 -2.64 37.42
C GLY A 535 -24.19 -2.45 35.92
N GLY A 536 -25.21 -3.04 35.29
CA GLY A 536 -25.72 -2.63 33.98
C GLY A 536 -26.93 -1.73 34.17
N PRO A 537 -27.75 -1.47 33.11
CA PRO A 537 -27.45 -1.00 31.77
C PRO A 537 -28.18 0.33 31.46
N GLY A 538 -27.87 0.96 30.33
CA GLY A 538 -28.80 1.94 29.80
C GLY A 538 -28.20 3.12 29.03
N GLY A 539 -28.62 3.24 27.77
CA GLY A 539 -29.00 4.53 27.19
C GLY A 539 -28.06 5.15 26.17
N PHE A 540 -28.34 4.96 24.90
CA PHE A 540 -28.12 5.92 23.83
C PHE A 540 -28.88 7.25 24.12
N PRO A 541 -28.54 8.47 23.56
CA PRO A 541 -28.61 8.72 22.12
C PRO A 541 -27.63 9.79 21.54
N PHE A 542 -27.62 9.81 20.24
CA PHE A 542 -27.29 10.76 19.18
C PHE A 542 -25.86 10.73 18.65
#